data_737620c3276b6f90e1d862c0627da0a1
#
_entry.id   737620c3276b6f90e1d862c0627da0a1
#
_cell.length_a   1.000
_cell.length_b   1.000
_cell.length_c   1.000
_cell.angle_alpha   90.00
_cell.angle_beta   90.00
_cell.angle_gamma   90.00
#
_symmetry.space_group_name_H-M   'P 1'
#
loop_
_entity.id
_entity.type
_entity.pdbx_description
1 polymer ?
#
loop_
_entity_poly.entity_id
_entity_poly.type
_entity_poly.pdbx_seq_one_letter_code
_entity_poly.pdbx_strand_id
1 'polypeptide(L)'
;AIRDWCCNPSDTYYIIGSTVGPHPYPDMVARLQSIISREIKQQLFSQQGRDYPDYLVACVGGGSNAAGTFYEYLGDDRVKLVAAEAAGLGIDTDQSAATIHLGRKGIIHGSRTLVMQTEDGQITEPYSISAGLDYPGIGPLHAHLAATHRAEVLAVTDRQAVDAAFEL
;
A
#
# COMPACT_ATOMS: atom_id res chain seq x y z
N ALA A 1 -6.21 -19.96 5.47
CA ALA A 1 -5.52 -20.03 4.16
C ALA A 1 -3.99 -20.08 4.36
N ILE A 2 -3.30 -19.04 4.90
CA ILE A 2 -1.84 -19.01 5.03
C ILE A 2 -1.29 -20.17 5.87
N ARG A 3 -1.94 -20.50 7.01
CA ARG A 3 -1.55 -21.67 7.84
C ARG A 3 -1.59 -22.97 7.04
N ASP A 4 -2.66 -23.18 6.29
CA ASP A 4 -2.84 -24.37 5.47
C ASP A 4 -1.77 -24.45 4.37
N TRP A 5 -1.52 -23.35 3.66
CA TRP A 5 -0.46 -23.26 2.68
C TRP A 5 0.93 -23.57 3.28
N CYS A 6 1.26 -23.01 4.45
CA CYS A 6 2.54 -23.30 5.12
C CYS A 6 2.68 -24.75 5.56
N CYS A 7 1.57 -25.42 5.90
CA CYS A 7 1.58 -26.82 6.31
C CYS A 7 1.63 -27.80 5.11
N ASN A 8 1.12 -27.39 3.95
CA ASN A 8 0.94 -28.24 2.78
C ASN A 8 1.52 -27.61 1.50
N PRO A 9 2.80 -27.18 1.47
CA PRO A 9 3.36 -26.40 0.37
C PRO A 9 3.53 -27.19 -0.94
N SER A 10 3.42 -28.51 -0.89
CA SER A 10 3.58 -29.40 -2.06
C SER A 10 2.32 -29.50 -2.94
N ASP A 11 1.15 -29.23 -2.38
CA ASP A 11 -0.14 -29.41 -3.04
C ASP A 11 -1.11 -28.25 -2.85
N THR A 12 -0.69 -27.21 -2.12
CA THR A 12 -1.48 -26.02 -1.85
C THR A 12 -0.78 -24.79 -2.41
N TYR A 13 -1.53 -23.98 -3.17
CA TYR A 13 -1.09 -22.68 -3.67
C TYR A 13 -1.96 -21.56 -3.10
N TYR A 14 -1.32 -20.57 -2.47
CA TYR A 14 -2.02 -19.41 -1.93
C TYR A 14 -2.02 -18.27 -2.95
N ILE A 15 -3.20 -17.97 -3.49
CA ILE A 15 -3.39 -16.84 -4.42
C ILE A 15 -3.55 -15.57 -3.59
N ILE A 16 -2.45 -14.83 -3.40
CA ILE A 16 -2.45 -13.56 -2.68
C ILE A 16 -2.77 -12.40 -3.65
N GLY A 17 -3.66 -11.52 -3.24
CA GLY A 17 -4.06 -10.33 -4.02
C GLY A 17 -3.33 -9.04 -3.65
N SER A 18 -2.45 -9.07 -2.66
CA SER A 18 -1.70 -7.90 -2.16
C SER A 18 -0.23 -7.93 -2.57
N THR A 19 0.47 -6.80 -2.41
CA THR A 19 1.91 -6.68 -2.58
C THR A 19 2.70 -7.03 -1.31
N VAL A 20 2.09 -7.70 -0.35
CA VAL A 20 2.75 -8.27 0.83
C VAL A 20 3.15 -9.72 0.59
N GLY A 21 4.03 -10.26 1.41
CA GLY A 21 4.52 -11.63 1.29
C GLY A 21 5.93 -11.71 0.71
N PRO A 22 6.50 -12.93 0.63
CA PRO A 22 7.85 -13.13 0.11
C PRO A 22 7.92 -12.94 -1.40
N HIS A 23 9.13 -12.76 -1.92
CA HIS A 23 9.34 -12.82 -3.36
C HIS A 23 8.90 -14.20 -3.91
N PRO A 24 8.20 -14.29 -5.06
CA PRO A 24 7.96 -13.21 -6.04
C PRO A 24 6.59 -12.51 -5.91
N TYR A 25 5.79 -12.76 -4.88
CA TYR A 25 4.41 -12.26 -4.81
C TYR A 25 4.29 -10.73 -4.95
N PRO A 26 5.06 -9.90 -4.23
CA PRO A 26 4.96 -8.44 -4.40
C PRO A 26 5.22 -7.97 -5.83
N ASP A 27 6.23 -8.55 -6.51
CA ASP A 27 6.58 -8.23 -7.88
C ASP A 27 5.50 -8.68 -8.87
N MET A 28 5.01 -9.91 -8.71
CA MET A 28 3.92 -10.44 -9.55
C MET A 28 2.67 -9.57 -9.47
N VAL A 29 2.23 -9.24 -8.26
CA VAL A 29 1.03 -8.42 -8.05
C VAL A 29 1.24 -7.02 -8.60
N ALA A 30 2.39 -6.38 -8.35
CA ALA A 30 2.70 -5.06 -8.87
C ALA A 30 2.67 -5.03 -10.40
N ARG A 31 3.25 -6.03 -11.07
CA ARG A 31 3.24 -6.17 -12.55
C ARG A 31 1.84 -6.39 -13.11
N LEU A 32 1.04 -7.24 -12.48
CA LEU A 32 -0.34 -7.48 -12.92
C LEU A 32 -1.21 -6.23 -12.72
N GLN A 33 -1.05 -5.52 -11.62
CA GLN A 33 -1.74 -4.27 -11.34
C GLN A 33 -1.23 -3.08 -12.15
N SER A 34 -0.07 -3.17 -12.79
CA SER A 34 0.51 -2.08 -13.59
C SER A 34 -0.32 -1.67 -14.80
N ILE A 35 -1.35 -2.45 -15.15
CA ILE A 35 -2.35 -2.04 -16.13
C ILE A 35 -2.95 -0.66 -15.78
N ILE A 36 -3.11 -0.35 -14.49
CA ILE A 36 -3.61 0.93 -14.00
C ILE A 36 -2.71 2.08 -14.50
N SER A 37 -1.42 2.02 -14.22
CA SER A 37 -0.49 3.10 -14.63
C SER A 37 -0.28 3.17 -16.15
N ARG A 38 -0.35 2.04 -16.85
CA ARG A 38 -0.31 2.03 -18.32
C ARG A 38 -1.53 2.72 -18.95
N GLU A 39 -2.72 2.45 -18.42
CA GLU A 39 -3.94 3.13 -18.87
C GLU A 39 -3.92 4.62 -18.50
N ILE A 40 -3.41 5.00 -17.32
CA ILE A 40 -3.21 6.42 -16.96
C ILE A 40 -2.37 7.13 -18.02
N LYS A 41 -1.22 6.56 -18.43
CA LYS A 41 -0.38 7.13 -19.50
C LYS A 41 -1.15 7.33 -20.80
N GLN A 42 -1.86 6.30 -21.25
CA GLN A 42 -2.62 6.35 -22.50
C GLN A 42 -3.74 7.39 -22.45
N GLN A 43 -4.49 7.43 -21.36
CA GLN A 43 -5.61 8.36 -21.19
C GLN A 43 -5.14 9.80 -21.07
N LEU A 44 -4.09 10.07 -20.29
CA LEU A 44 -3.49 11.41 -20.18
C LEU A 44 -2.95 11.88 -21.52
N PHE A 45 -2.25 11.01 -22.26
CA PHE A 45 -1.75 11.37 -23.58
C PHE A 45 -2.88 11.72 -24.55
N SER A 46 -3.96 10.95 -24.55
CA SER A 46 -5.11 11.22 -25.43
C SER A 46 -5.86 12.49 -25.05
N GLN A 47 -5.93 12.84 -23.76
CA GLN A 47 -6.70 13.97 -23.27
C GLN A 47 -5.90 15.27 -23.18
N GLN A 48 -4.60 15.19 -22.87
CA GLN A 48 -3.77 16.36 -22.54
C GLN A 48 -2.48 16.46 -23.38
N GLY A 49 -2.18 15.47 -24.25
CA GLY A 49 -0.97 15.44 -25.06
C GLY A 49 0.31 15.12 -24.26
N ARG A 50 0.21 14.77 -22.99
CA ARG A 50 1.34 14.33 -22.15
C ARG A 50 0.97 13.03 -21.43
N ASP A 51 1.93 12.13 -21.23
CA ASP A 51 1.74 10.79 -20.68
C ASP A 51 2.09 10.70 -19.18
N TYR A 52 2.24 11.82 -18.50
CA TYR A 52 2.56 11.88 -17.08
C TYR A 52 1.77 12.98 -16.37
N PRO A 53 1.28 12.75 -15.14
CA PRO A 53 0.69 13.76 -14.28
C PRO A 53 1.77 14.45 -13.43
N ASP A 54 1.44 15.55 -12.78
CA ASP A 54 2.33 16.18 -11.80
C ASP A 54 2.33 15.40 -10.48
N TYR A 55 1.17 14.83 -10.12
CA TYR A 55 0.97 14.02 -8.91
C TYR A 55 0.21 12.75 -9.23
N LEU A 56 0.63 11.64 -8.64
CA LEU A 56 -0.15 10.41 -8.52
C LEU A 56 -0.47 10.15 -7.06
N VAL A 57 -1.75 10.13 -6.73
CA VAL A 57 -2.25 9.89 -5.38
C VAL A 57 -2.95 8.54 -5.35
N ALA A 58 -2.58 7.68 -4.42
CA ALA A 58 -3.24 6.40 -4.23
C ALA A 58 -3.38 6.07 -2.74
N CYS A 59 -4.51 5.50 -2.35
CA CYS A 59 -4.66 4.94 -1.01
C CYS A 59 -3.82 3.66 -0.86
N VAL A 60 -3.31 3.41 0.34
CA VAL A 60 -2.45 2.27 0.61
C VAL A 60 -2.82 1.55 1.91
N GLY A 61 -3.19 0.28 1.78
CA GLY A 61 -3.27 -0.70 2.85
C GLY A 61 -2.15 -1.71 2.65
N GLY A 62 -2.42 -2.92 2.17
CA GLY A 62 -1.37 -3.85 1.74
C GLY A 62 -0.57 -3.36 0.53
N GLY A 63 -1.15 -2.52 -0.32
CA GLY A 63 -0.46 -1.72 -1.33
C GLY A 63 -0.61 -2.15 -2.78
N SER A 64 -1.50 -3.08 -3.15
CA SER A 64 -1.63 -3.53 -4.54
C SER A 64 -2.11 -2.43 -5.49
N ASN A 65 -3.12 -1.67 -5.08
CA ASN A 65 -3.63 -0.52 -5.81
C ASN A 65 -2.55 0.55 -6.04
N ALA A 66 -1.85 0.95 -4.98
CA ALA A 66 -0.80 1.95 -5.07
C ALA A 66 0.39 1.45 -5.90
N ALA A 67 0.77 0.16 -5.78
CA ALA A 67 1.82 -0.42 -6.61
C ALA A 67 1.46 -0.36 -8.10
N GLY A 68 0.23 -0.71 -8.47
CA GLY A 68 -0.24 -0.63 -9.85
C GLY A 68 -0.27 0.80 -10.38
N THR A 69 -0.72 1.74 -9.57
CA THR A 69 -0.80 3.16 -9.92
C THR A 69 0.58 3.77 -10.13
N PHE A 70 1.57 3.42 -9.29
CA PHE A 70 2.91 4.00 -9.32
C PHE A 70 3.86 3.30 -10.29
N TYR A 71 3.57 2.07 -10.73
CA TYR A 71 4.50 1.17 -11.39
C TYR A 71 5.28 1.79 -12.54
N GLU A 72 4.60 2.36 -13.51
CA GLU A 72 5.20 2.96 -14.70
C GLU A 72 5.90 4.31 -14.42
N TYR A 73 5.73 4.85 -13.20
CA TYR A 73 6.27 6.15 -12.78
C TYR A 73 7.31 6.04 -11.66
N LEU A 74 7.68 4.82 -11.26
CA LEU A 74 8.64 4.61 -10.16
C LEU A 74 10.00 5.28 -10.41
N GLY A 75 10.46 5.28 -11.67
CA GLY A 75 11.71 5.91 -12.10
C GLY A 75 11.54 7.29 -12.76
N ASP A 76 10.35 7.87 -12.74
CA ASP A 76 10.08 9.17 -13.37
C ASP A 76 9.99 10.28 -12.31
N ASP A 77 11.09 11.02 -12.12
CA ASP A 77 11.19 12.08 -11.11
C ASP A 77 10.30 13.31 -11.39
N ARG A 78 9.71 13.41 -12.60
CA ARG A 78 8.73 14.47 -12.92
C ARG A 78 7.42 14.27 -12.19
N VAL A 79 7.12 13.02 -11.77
CA VAL A 79 5.87 12.64 -11.13
C VAL A 79 6.08 12.49 -9.63
N LYS A 80 5.33 13.24 -8.85
CA LYS A 80 5.29 13.09 -7.40
C LYS A 80 4.33 11.98 -7.02
N LEU A 81 4.82 11.00 -6.27
CA LEU A 81 4.01 9.88 -5.77
C LEU A 81 3.54 10.19 -4.36
N VAL A 82 2.25 10.06 -4.11
CA VAL A 82 1.63 10.30 -2.80
C VAL A 82 0.83 9.07 -2.39
N ALA A 83 1.19 8.48 -1.27
CA ALA A 83 0.50 7.34 -0.68
C ALA A 83 -0.33 7.81 0.53
N ALA A 84 -1.64 7.57 0.51
CA ALA A 84 -2.53 7.92 1.60
C ALA A 84 -2.86 6.69 2.44
N GLU A 85 -2.41 6.65 3.69
CA GLU A 85 -2.74 5.60 4.66
C GLU A 85 -4.01 5.95 5.45
N ALA A 86 -4.77 4.93 5.82
CA ALA A 86 -5.93 5.08 6.70
C ALA A 86 -5.45 5.25 8.15
N ALA A 87 -5.61 6.43 8.70
CA ALA A 87 -5.18 6.75 10.06
C ALA A 87 -6.29 6.55 11.13
N GLY A 88 -7.45 6.00 10.74
CA GLY A 88 -8.52 5.77 11.68
C GLY A 88 -8.91 7.02 12.45
N LEU A 89 -8.74 7.01 13.77
CA LEU A 89 -8.98 8.17 14.64
C LEU A 89 -7.77 9.11 14.77
N GLY A 90 -6.61 8.72 14.23
CA GLY A 90 -5.39 9.51 14.23
C GLY A 90 -4.14 8.68 14.56
N ILE A 91 -2.96 9.15 14.12
CA ILE A 91 -1.68 8.47 14.37
C ILE A 91 -1.18 8.62 15.82
N ASP A 92 -1.78 9.49 16.58
CA ASP A 92 -1.55 9.75 18.01
C ASP A 92 -2.50 8.93 18.92
N THR A 93 -3.29 8.04 18.32
CA THR A 93 -4.21 7.13 19.00
C THR A 93 -3.79 5.68 18.82
N ASP A 94 -4.39 4.77 19.57
CA ASP A 94 -4.25 3.32 19.41
C ASP A 94 -5.21 2.75 18.34
N GLN A 95 -6.05 3.60 17.72
CA GLN A 95 -7.03 3.24 16.70
C GLN A 95 -6.64 3.81 15.34
N SER A 96 -5.67 3.20 14.69
CA SER A 96 -5.12 3.61 13.40
C SER A 96 -4.72 2.38 12.57
N ALA A 97 -4.67 2.52 11.25
CA ALA A 97 -4.12 1.54 10.31
C ALA A 97 -2.92 2.11 9.50
N ALA A 98 -2.36 3.25 9.93
CA ALA A 98 -1.26 3.92 9.24
C ALA A 98 0.08 3.20 9.49
N THR A 99 0.31 2.10 8.80
CA THR A 99 1.45 1.19 9.02
C THR A 99 2.81 1.83 8.72
N ILE A 100 2.93 2.72 7.73
CA ILE A 100 4.22 3.38 7.43
C ILE A 100 4.57 4.38 8.53
N HIS A 101 3.56 5.07 9.09
CA HIS A 101 3.77 6.04 10.17
C HIS A 101 4.06 5.37 11.53
N LEU A 102 3.35 4.29 11.86
CA LEU A 102 3.34 3.70 13.20
C LEU A 102 4.11 2.38 13.28
N GLY A 103 4.28 1.70 12.14
CA GLY A 103 4.88 0.38 12.09
C GLY A 103 6.38 0.39 12.35
N ARG A 104 6.86 -0.76 12.81
CA ARG A 104 8.28 -1.06 13.00
C ARG A 104 8.71 -2.17 12.06
N LYS A 105 10.01 -2.30 11.81
CA LYS A 105 10.54 -3.42 11.02
C LYS A 105 10.18 -4.75 11.67
N GLY A 106 9.46 -5.58 10.94
CA GLY A 106 9.00 -6.88 11.41
C GLY A 106 8.84 -7.86 10.26
N ILE A 107 8.27 -9.03 10.56
CA ILE A 107 7.98 -10.06 9.57
C ILE A 107 6.49 -10.34 9.59
N ILE A 108 5.85 -10.22 8.44
CA ILE A 108 4.46 -10.61 8.24
C ILE A 108 4.34 -11.38 6.93
N HIS A 109 3.59 -12.48 6.94
CA HIS A 109 3.38 -13.36 5.77
C HIS A 109 4.70 -13.78 5.08
N GLY A 110 5.76 -14.01 5.86
CA GLY A 110 7.07 -14.44 5.34
C GLY A 110 7.90 -13.34 4.68
N SER A 111 7.51 -12.06 4.79
CA SER A 111 8.31 -10.94 4.28
C SER A 111 8.72 -9.98 5.39
N ARG A 112 9.92 -9.43 5.27
CA ARG A 112 10.41 -8.36 6.14
C ARG A 112 9.93 -7.01 5.60
N THR A 113 9.15 -6.29 6.40
CA THR A 113 8.58 -5.00 6.04
C THR A 113 8.29 -4.16 7.28
N LEU A 114 7.48 -3.09 7.15
CA LEU A 114 6.92 -2.39 8.30
C LEU A 114 5.63 -3.09 8.73
N VAL A 115 5.46 -3.25 10.03
CA VAL A 115 4.35 -3.97 10.65
C VAL A 115 3.92 -3.21 11.90
N MET A 116 2.62 -3.06 12.09
CA MET A 116 2.05 -2.57 13.32
C MET A 116 2.18 -3.66 14.39
N GLN A 117 3.02 -3.43 15.37
CA GLN A 117 3.37 -4.43 16.38
C GLN A 117 3.77 -3.79 17.71
N THR A 118 3.54 -4.55 18.79
CA THR A 118 4.03 -4.22 20.14
C THR A 118 5.56 -4.29 20.22
N GLU A 119 6.14 -3.90 21.35
CA GLU A 119 7.58 -4.05 21.60
C GLU A 119 8.03 -5.51 21.58
N ASP A 120 7.15 -6.43 21.98
CA ASP A 120 7.40 -7.88 21.96
C ASP A 120 7.15 -8.52 20.59
N GLY A 121 6.83 -7.72 19.56
CA GLY A 121 6.63 -8.19 18.18
C GLY A 121 5.26 -8.81 17.91
N GLN A 122 4.28 -8.66 18.80
CA GLN A 122 2.91 -9.09 18.56
C GLN A 122 2.21 -8.10 17.63
N ILE A 123 1.47 -8.61 16.65
CA ILE A 123 0.67 -7.77 15.73
C ILE A 123 -0.37 -6.99 16.53
N THR A 124 -0.41 -5.68 16.36
CA THR A 124 -1.49 -4.84 16.85
C THR A 124 -2.61 -4.79 15.84
N GLU A 125 -3.84 -4.77 16.32
CA GLU A 125 -5.03 -4.70 15.47
C GLU A 125 -5.11 -3.32 14.81
N PRO A 126 -5.16 -3.24 13.47
CA PRO A 126 -5.36 -1.98 12.78
C PRO A 126 -6.82 -1.52 12.93
N TYR A 127 -7.05 -0.23 12.80
CA TYR A 127 -8.39 0.34 12.88
C TYR A 127 -8.63 1.42 11.82
N SER A 128 -9.68 1.26 11.04
CA SER A 128 -10.26 2.29 10.16
C SER A 128 -11.65 1.84 9.69
N ILE A 129 -12.53 2.78 9.37
CA ILE A 129 -13.79 2.50 8.65
C ILE A 129 -13.53 2.08 7.19
N SER A 130 -12.35 2.35 6.68
CA SER A 130 -11.91 1.94 5.34
C SER A 130 -11.52 0.47 5.34
N ALA A 131 -12.50 -0.43 5.28
CA ALA A 131 -12.28 -1.89 5.39
C ALA A 131 -11.23 -2.46 4.42
N GLY A 132 -11.04 -1.85 3.25
CA GLY A 132 -10.00 -2.25 2.28
C GLY A 132 -8.59 -1.81 2.65
N LEU A 133 -8.42 -0.95 3.65
CA LEU A 133 -7.14 -0.40 4.10
C LEU A 133 -6.80 -0.81 5.54
N ASP A 134 -7.67 -1.57 6.17
CA ASP A 134 -7.56 -2.05 7.56
C ASP A 134 -6.63 -3.27 7.62
N TYR A 135 -5.31 -3.02 7.58
CA TYR A 135 -4.29 -4.06 7.52
C TYR A 135 -3.02 -3.66 8.31
N PRO A 136 -2.45 -4.56 9.14
CA PRO A 136 -1.36 -4.21 10.06
C PRO A 136 0.03 -4.25 9.44
N GLY A 137 0.14 -4.32 8.13
CA GLY A 137 1.41 -4.42 7.41
C GLY A 137 1.36 -3.63 6.10
N ILE A 138 2.52 -3.49 5.46
CA ILE A 138 2.65 -2.81 4.17
C ILE A 138 3.51 -3.65 3.22
N GLY A 139 3.25 -3.57 1.93
CA GLY A 139 4.12 -4.19 0.93
C GLY A 139 5.56 -3.67 0.99
N PRO A 140 6.58 -4.52 0.83
CA PRO A 140 7.99 -4.11 0.89
C PRO A 140 8.33 -2.97 -0.08
N LEU A 141 7.68 -2.91 -1.24
CA LEU A 141 7.82 -1.81 -2.19
C LEU A 141 7.49 -0.45 -1.55
N HIS A 142 6.35 -0.34 -0.88
CA HIS A 142 5.91 0.92 -0.28
C HIS A 142 6.77 1.31 0.91
N ALA A 143 7.20 0.34 1.72
CA ALA A 143 8.18 0.58 2.78
C ALA A 143 9.50 1.14 2.21
N HIS A 144 9.95 0.64 1.06
CA HIS A 144 11.12 1.16 0.35
C HIS A 144 10.89 2.56 -0.20
N LEU A 145 9.76 2.81 -0.88
CA LEU A 145 9.43 4.13 -1.44
C LEU A 145 9.36 5.22 -0.36
N ALA A 146 8.81 4.89 0.81
CA ALA A 146 8.80 5.79 1.97
C ALA A 146 10.22 6.03 2.51
N ALA A 147 11.01 4.97 2.71
CA ALA A 147 12.36 5.06 3.26
C ALA A 147 13.34 5.82 2.35
N THR A 148 13.11 5.79 1.04
CA THR A 148 13.92 6.53 0.04
C THR A 148 13.35 7.90 -0.31
N HIS A 149 12.26 8.30 0.33
CA HIS A 149 11.52 9.53 0.03
C HIS A 149 11.09 9.65 -1.44
N ARG A 150 10.94 8.51 -2.15
CA ARG A 150 10.40 8.50 -3.51
C ARG A 150 8.88 8.73 -3.51
N ALA A 151 8.20 8.31 -2.48
CA ALA A 151 6.79 8.62 -2.25
C ALA A 151 6.63 9.42 -0.95
N GLU A 152 5.82 10.46 -1.01
CA GLU A 152 5.27 11.13 0.17
C GLU A 152 4.17 10.25 0.77
N VAL A 153 4.13 10.17 2.09
CA VAL A 153 3.12 9.35 2.79
C VAL A 153 2.29 10.24 3.68
N LEU A 154 0.98 10.18 3.50
CA LEU A 154 0.02 10.96 4.26
C LEU A 154 -0.84 10.03 5.12
N ALA A 155 -0.99 10.38 6.39
CA ALA A 155 -1.92 9.71 7.30
C ALA A 155 -3.26 10.46 7.27
N VAL A 156 -4.31 9.82 6.75
CA VAL A 156 -5.64 10.43 6.57
C VAL A 156 -6.61 9.78 7.53
N THR A 157 -7.21 10.60 8.41
CA THR A 157 -8.21 10.09 9.37
C THR A 157 -9.52 9.72 8.67
N ASP A 158 -10.30 8.84 9.29
CA ASP A 158 -11.62 8.44 8.81
C ASP A 158 -12.53 9.65 8.60
N ARG A 159 -12.48 10.62 9.54
CA ARG A 159 -13.25 11.86 9.43
C ARG A 159 -12.83 12.69 8.21
N GLN A 160 -11.52 12.89 8.01
CA GLN A 160 -11.02 13.64 6.84
C GLN A 160 -11.43 12.97 5.53
N ALA A 161 -11.37 11.64 5.46
CA ALA A 161 -11.79 10.89 4.28
C ALA A 161 -13.28 11.05 3.98
N VAL A 162 -14.13 11.00 5.03
CA VAL A 162 -15.59 11.19 4.89
C VAL A 162 -15.92 12.64 4.52
N ASP A 163 -15.30 13.62 5.21
CA ASP A 163 -15.54 15.05 4.93
C ASP A 163 -15.15 15.37 3.47
N ALA A 164 -13.99 14.89 2.99
CA ALA A 164 -13.59 15.08 1.59
C ALA A 164 -14.56 14.43 0.58
N ALA A 165 -15.16 13.28 0.91
CA ALA A 165 -16.12 12.62 0.04
C ALA A 165 -17.44 13.42 -0.10
N PHE A 166 -17.77 14.29 0.85
CA PHE A 166 -18.93 15.18 0.75
C PHE A 166 -18.63 16.51 0.03
N GLU A 167 -17.36 16.83 -0.18
CA GLU A 167 -16.93 18.02 -0.93
C GLU A 167 -16.84 17.77 -2.44
N LEU A 168 -16.78 16.51 -2.88
CA LEU A 168 -16.70 16.08 -4.28
C LEU A 168 -18.10 15.99 -4.92
#